data_0c3564480111bbcc847cf12db96bec35
#
_entry.id   0c3564480111bbcc847cf12db96bec35
#
_cell.length_a   1.000
_cell.length_b   1.000
_cell.length_c   1.000
_cell.angle_alpha   90.00
_cell.angle_beta   90.00
_cell.angle_gamma   90.00
#
_symmetry.space_group_name_H-M   'P 1'
#
loop_
_entity.id
_entity.type
_entity.pdbx_description
1 polymer ?
#
loop_
_entity_poly.entity_id
_entity_poly.type
_entity_poly.pdbx_seq_one_letter_code
_entity_poly.pdbx_strand_id
1 'polypeptide(L)'
;MSDQFKALIINQEGESFTREVKSIDKSFLKHGDVTVKVDYSCLNYKDSLILNNGAKLVKEFPHIPGIDFSGTVVESTNDKFKKDDEVILTGWRVGEIYYGGFSQYAKVNGDFLVKKPENLSSKQAMIMGTAGLTALLCSFAIKAREELLLGEKVKDVLVTGASGGVGSIAVMILSKFGYDVTAVTGKKSNEDYLKSIGAKTVVNKDNFDKDPRPLDKGLWDGVVDTVGGKILANSLAQTRDNGIVAACGNASDYKLNTTVMPFIIRGVKLWGINSVTASTKRREFVWNEVSNVIDFEKLEESIKTIGLNELIDIYSKMLKGETSGRYLVDVNK
;
A
#
# COMPACT_ATOMS: atom_id res chain seq x y z
N MET A 1 -32.89 0.16 12.27
CA MET A 1 -31.46 0.53 12.28
C MET A 1 -31.39 2.01 11.98
N SER A 2 -30.52 2.76 12.66
CA SER A 2 -30.35 4.20 12.39
C SER A 2 -29.93 4.37 10.93
N ASP A 3 -30.62 5.24 10.18
CA ASP A 3 -30.26 5.57 8.80
C ASP A 3 -29.01 6.46 8.73
N GLN A 4 -28.50 6.88 9.90
CA GLN A 4 -27.32 7.72 10.03
C GLN A 4 -26.09 6.94 10.46
N PHE A 5 -24.93 7.35 9.97
CA PHE A 5 -23.62 6.76 10.27
C PHE A 5 -22.50 7.81 10.20
N LYS A 6 -21.39 7.55 10.88
CA LYS A 6 -20.23 8.45 10.89
C LYS A 6 -19.35 8.24 9.65
N ALA A 7 -18.87 9.33 9.08
CA ALA A 7 -17.88 9.35 8.02
C ALA A 7 -16.95 10.57 8.14
N LEU A 8 -15.71 10.43 7.73
CA LEU A 8 -14.82 11.55 7.51
C LEU A 8 -15.16 12.18 6.16
N ILE A 9 -15.62 13.42 6.19
CA ILE A 9 -15.99 14.20 5.00
C ILE A 9 -14.90 15.24 4.72
N ILE A 10 -14.42 15.28 3.50
CA ILE A 10 -13.64 16.39 2.99
C ILE A 10 -14.50 17.25 2.08
N ASN A 11 -14.36 18.57 2.18
CA ASN A 11 -15.07 19.52 1.32
C ASN A 11 -14.15 20.64 0.87
N GLN A 12 -14.42 21.17 -0.31
CA GLN A 12 -13.73 22.32 -0.87
C GLN A 12 -14.73 23.35 -1.37
N GLU A 13 -14.65 24.57 -0.83
CA GLU A 13 -15.43 25.72 -1.24
C GLU A 13 -14.47 26.89 -1.53
N GLY A 14 -14.29 27.18 -2.82
CA GLY A 14 -13.26 28.11 -3.25
C GLY A 14 -11.86 27.63 -2.84
N GLU A 15 -11.15 28.45 -2.06
CA GLU A 15 -9.83 28.11 -1.51
C GLU A 15 -9.88 27.37 -0.17
N SER A 16 -11.06 27.30 0.46
CA SER A 16 -11.23 26.64 1.76
C SER A 16 -11.35 25.13 1.58
N PHE A 17 -10.50 24.38 2.27
CA PHE A 17 -10.52 22.92 2.31
C PHE A 17 -10.74 22.42 3.75
N THR A 18 -11.86 21.74 3.98
CA THR A 18 -12.28 21.27 5.30
C THR A 18 -12.21 19.75 5.40
N ARG A 19 -12.05 19.25 6.64
CA ARG A 19 -12.01 17.83 7.02
C ARG A 19 -12.77 17.69 8.31
N GLU A 20 -13.82 16.91 8.32
CA GLU A 20 -14.67 16.77 9.50
C GLU A 20 -15.32 15.40 9.56
N VAL A 21 -15.36 14.80 10.74
CA VAL A 21 -16.15 13.59 10.98
C VAL A 21 -17.58 14.00 11.29
N LYS A 22 -18.52 13.57 10.44
CA LYS A 22 -19.95 13.89 10.52
C LYS A 22 -20.80 12.65 10.59
N SER A 23 -21.97 12.79 11.23
CA SER A 23 -23.07 11.85 11.05
C SER A 23 -23.81 12.24 9.76
N ILE A 24 -23.94 11.31 8.83
CA ILE A 24 -24.60 11.49 7.54
C ILE A 24 -25.63 10.40 7.31
N ASP A 25 -26.60 10.65 6.45
CA ASP A 25 -27.62 9.68 6.06
C ASP A 25 -27.10 8.73 4.98
N LYS A 26 -27.62 7.49 4.95
CA LYS A 26 -27.23 6.47 3.94
C LYS A 26 -27.53 6.93 2.50
N SER A 27 -28.49 7.81 2.28
CA SER A 27 -28.77 8.40 0.97
C SER A 27 -27.62 9.23 0.42
N PHE A 28 -26.64 9.61 1.25
CA PHE A 28 -25.41 10.26 0.81
C PHE A 28 -24.56 9.32 -0.09
N LEU A 29 -24.65 8.00 0.10
CA LEU A 29 -23.90 7.01 -0.67
C LEU A 29 -24.55 6.78 -2.05
N LYS A 30 -24.03 7.43 -3.09
CA LYS A 30 -24.70 7.56 -4.40
C LYS A 30 -24.39 6.43 -5.41
N HIS A 31 -23.25 5.75 -5.29
CA HIS A 31 -22.73 4.91 -6.38
C HIS A 31 -22.44 3.49 -5.89
N GLY A 32 -22.85 2.50 -6.69
CA GLY A 32 -22.57 1.09 -6.45
C GLY A 32 -23.81 0.23 -6.28
N ASP A 33 -23.62 -1.06 -6.32
CA ASP A 33 -24.63 -2.12 -6.24
C ASP A 33 -24.45 -3.01 -4.99
N VAL A 34 -23.37 -2.78 -4.20
CA VAL A 34 -23.10 -3.47 -2.93
C VAL A 34 -22.88 -2.44 -1.83
N THR A 35 -23.64 -2.54 -0.73
CA THR A 35 -23.45 -1.75 0.49
C THR A 35 -22.74 -2.61 1.54
N VAL A 36 -21.61 -2.12 2.05
CA VAL A 36 -20.77 -2.79 3.03
C VAL A 36 -20.78 -1.99 4.33
N LYS A 37 -21.04 -2.68 5.46
CA LYS A 37 -20.71 -2.17 6.79
C LYS A 37 -19.22 -2.34 6.97
N VAL A 38 -18.50 -1.25 7.08
CA VAL A 38 -17.04 -1.23 7.21
C VAL A 38 -16.65 -1.54 8.65
N ASP A 39 -15.73 -2.48 8.82
CA ASP A 39 -15.12 -2.78 10.11
C ASP A 39 -13.85 -1.98 10.30
N TYR A 40 -12.95 -2.07 9.31
CA TYR A 40 -11.65 -1.41 9.31
C TYR A 40 -11.31 -0.83 7.94
N SER A 41 -10.54 0.23 7.97
CA SER A 41 -9.79 0.80 6.85
C SER A 41 -8.33 0.98 7.26
N CYS A 42 -7.49 1.58 6.43
CA CYS A 42 -6.17 1.99 6.87
C CYS A 42 -5.70 3.30 6.22
N LEU A 43 -4.84 4.02 6.92
CA LEU A 43 -4.26 5.25 6.39
C LEU A 43 -3.06 4.91 5.50
N ASN A 44 -3.16 5.25 4.23
CA ASN A 44 -2.09 5.12 3.25
C ASN A 44 -1.52 6.50 2.88
N TYR A 45 -0.34 6.54 2.26
CA TYR A 45 0.28 7.78 1.80
C TYR A 45 -0.65 8.57 0.85
N LYS A 46 -1.36 7.87 -0.03
CA LYS A 46 -2.34 8.47 -0.94
C LYS A 46 -3.50 9.13 -0.19
N ASP A 47 -4.03 8.48 0.84
CA ASP A 47 -5.07 9.08 1.67
C ASP A 47 -4.59 10.38 2.33
N SER A 48 -3.33 10.40 2.76
CA SER A 48 -2.73 11.61 3.34
C SER A 48 -2.62 12.75 2.32
N LEU A 49 -2.30 12.45 1.05
CA LEU A 49 -2.33 13.43 -0.03
C LEU A 49 -3.75 13.96 -0.26
N ILE A 50 -4.74 13.07 -0.27
CA ILE A 50 -6.16 13.43 -0.43
C ILE A 50 -6.64 14.29 0.74
N LEU A 51 -6.31 13.88 1.97
CA LEU A 51 -6.65 14.63 3.17
C LEU A 51 -5.95 16.00 3.22
N ASN A 52 -4.82 16.17 2.58
CA ASN A 52 -4.13 17.47 2.55
C ASN A 52 -4.92 18.53 1.75
N ASN A 53 -5.28 18.20 0.50
CA ASN A 53 -5.97 19.16 -0.39
C ASN A 53 -6.66 18.48 -1.59
N GLY A 54 -7.17 17.26 -1.42
CA GLY A 54 -7.77 16.47 -2.50
C GLY A 54 -6.76 15.96 -3.54
N ALA A 55 -5.51 16.42 -3.51
CA ALA A 55 -4.38 16.03 -4.38
C ALA A 55 -4.70 16.06 -5.89
N LYS A 56 -5.72 16.82 -6.33
CA LYS A 56 -6.31 16.78 -7.69
C LYS A 56 -6.82 15.40 -8.11
N LEU A 57 -6.91 14.45 -7.16
CA LEU A 57 -7.45 13.09 -7.37
C LEU A 57 -8.95 13.07 -7.17
N VAL A 58 -9.45 13.83 -6.20
CA VAL A 58 -10.88 14.02 -5.93
C VAL A 58 -11.47 14.94 -6.98
N LYS A 59 -12.60 14.52 -7.56
CA LYS A 59 -13.28 15.26 -8.65
C LYS A 59 -14.52 15.98 -8.19
N GLU A 60 -15.18 15.48 -7.15
CA GLU A 60 -16.44 16.01 -6.64
C GLU A 60 -16.37 16.16 -5.13
N PHE A 61 -16.88 17.25 -4.60
CA PHE A 61 -17.02 17.53 -3.18
C PHE A 61 -18.49 17.77 -2.83
N PRO A 62 -18.94 17.45 -1.60
CA PRO A 62 -18.19 16.80 -0.53
C PRO A 62 -17.84 15.33 -0.85
N HIS A 63 -16.74 14.82 -0.30
CA HIS A 63 -16.22 13.50 -0.60
C HIS A 63 -15.85 12.70 0.66
N ILE A 64 -15.90 11.36 0.58
CA ILE A 64 -15.42 10.43 1.61
C ILE A 64 -14.13 9.78 1.13
N PRO A 65 -12.98 10.06 1.75
CA PRO A 65 -11.70 9.40 1.42
C PRO A 65 -11.59 8.00 2.01
N GLY A 66 -10.41 7.36 1.85
CA GLY A 66 -10.12 6.01 2.30
C GLY A 66 -10.07 5.03 1.14
N ILE A 67 -8.84 4.68 0.68
CA ILE A 67 -8.63 3.90 -0.56
C ILE A 67 -8.78 2.40 -0.39
N ASP A 68 -9.02 1.93 0.82
CA ASP A 68 -9.24 0.52 1.13
C ASP A 68 -10.14 0.36 2.36
N PHE A 69 -10.77 -0.80 2.46
CA PHE A 69 -11.51 -1.23 3.63
C PHE A 69 -11.77 -2.74 3.63
N SER A 70 -12.12 -3.28 4.80
CA SER A 70 -12.73 -4.59 5.00
C SER A 70 -14.04 -4.43 5.75
N GLY A 71 -14.98 -5.33 5.53
CA GLY A 71 -16.27 -5.30 6.20
C GLY A 71 -17.22 -6.37 5.72
N THR A 72 -18.49 -6.23 6.12
CA THR A 72 -19.55 -7.20 5.84
C THR A 72 -20.62 -6.57 4.93
N VAL A 73 -21.03 -7.29 3.90
CA VAL A 73 -22.09 -6.87 2.99
C VAL A 73 -23.43 -6.84 3.75
N VAL A 74 -24.13 -5.71 3.69
CA VAL A 74 -25.46 -5.54 4.31
C VAL A 74 -26.59 -5.54 3.29
N GLU A 75 -26.31 -5.03 2.07
CA GLU A 75 -27.24 -5.02 0.94
C GLU A 75 -26.46 -5.24 -0.35
N SER A 76 -27.03 -6.01 -1.28
CA SER A 76 -26.46 -6.26 -2.59
C SER A 76 -27.55 -6.49 -3.65
N THR A 77 -27.34 -5.88 -4.83
CA THR A 77 -28.04 -6.23 -6.07
C THR A 77 -27.09 -6.88 -7.08
N ASN A 78 -25.84 -7.16 -6.66
CA ASN A 78 -24.81 -7.80 -7.47
C ASN A 78 -24.89 -9.32 -7.32
N ASP A 79 -24.77 -10.05 -8.42
CA ASP A 79 -24.90 -11.53 -8.44
C ASP A 79 -23.75 -12.26 -7.72
N LYS A 80 -22.59 -11.60 -7.53
CA LYS A 80 -21.38 -12.20 -6.92
C LYS A 80 -21.38 -12.12 -5.39
N PHE A 81 -22.14 -11.17 -4.83
CA PHE A 81 -22.13 -10.87 -3.40
C PHE A 81 -23.54 -10.86 -2.82
N LYS A 82 -23.68 -11.43 -1.65
CA LYS A 82 -24.93 -11.47 -0.88
C LYS A 82 -24.71 -10.91 0.52
N LYS A 83 -25.81 -10.60 1.20
CA LYS A 83 -25.79 -10.21 2.62
C LYS A 83 -24.97 -11.21 3.44
N ASP A 84 -24.20 -10.69 4.40
CA ASP A 84 -23.32 -11.38 5.32
C ASP A 84 -22.01 -11.92 4.67
N ASP A 85 -21.75 -11.70 3.38
CA ASP A 85 -20.45 -11.95 2.79
C ASP A 85 -19.41 -10.97 3.39
N GLU A 86 -18.28 -11.51 3.86
CA GLU A 86 -17.13 -10.70 4.29
C GLU A 86 -16.24 -10.34 3.08
N VAL A 87 -15.90 -9.06 2.96
CA VAL A 87 -15.27 -8.54 1.75
C VAL A 87 -14.08 -7.61 2.06
N ILE A 88 -13.20 -7.51 1.08
CA ILE A 88 -12.05 -6.58 1.05
C ILE A 88 -12.16 -5.73 -0.21
N LEU A 89 -11.91 -4.44 -0.07
CA LEU A 89 -11.71 -3.52 -1.16
C LEU A 89 -10.34 -2.86 -1.06
N THR A 90 -9.60 -2.82 -2.16
CA THR A 90 -8.36 -2.04 -2.30
C THR A 90 -8.30 -1.43 -3.70
N GLY A 91 -7.93 -0.17 -3.82
CA GLY A 91 -7.74 0.49 -5.11
C GLY A 91 -9.02 0.85 -5.86
N TRP A 92 -9.07 0.60 -7.17
CA TRP A 92 -10.19 0.93 -8.07
C TRP A 92 -10.63 2.41 -8.03
N ARG A 93 -9.72 3.27 -7.54
CA ARG A 93 -9.97 4.71 -7.32
C ARG A 93 -11.09 5.02 -6.31
N VAL A 94 -11.40 4.05 -5.45
CA VAL A 94 -12.23 4.27 -4.27
C VAL A 94 -11.46 5.16 -3.30
N GLY A 95 -12.13 6.13 -2.66
CA GLY A 95 -11.49 7.20 -1.90
C GLY A 95 -10.92 8.35 -2.74
N GLU A 96 -10.88 8.20 -4.09
CA GLU A 96 -10.40 9.21 -5.04
C GLU A 96 -11.55 9.78 -5.89
N ILE A 97 -12.21 8.93 -6.67
CA ILE A 97 -13.37 9.26 -7.53
C ILE A 97 -14.66 8.77 -6.90
N TYR A 98 -14.62 7.58 -6.31
CA TYR A 98 -15.74 6.96 -5.61
C TYR A 98 -15.55 7.16 -4.11
N TYR A 99 -16.65 7.24 -3.35
CA TYR A 99 -16.58 7.35 -1.90
C TYR A 99 -15.86 6.17 -1.27
N GLY A 100 -15.02 6.47 -0.27
CA GLY A 100 -14.05 5.54 0.30
C GLY A 100 -14.44 4.94 1.65
N GLY A 101 -13.44 4.30 2.27
CA GLY A 101 -13.58 3.50 3.47
C GLY A 101 -13.40 4.25 4.80
N PHE A 102 -13.17 5.57 4.82
CA PHE A 102 -13.16 6.33 6.09
C PHE A 102 -14.59 6.67 6.53
N SER A 103 -15.37 5.62 6.68
CA SER A 103 -16.80 5.67 6.91
C SER A 103 -17.30 4.34 7.48
N GLN A 104 -18.35 4.37 8.30
CA GLN A 104 -18.96 3.15 8.83
C GLN A 104 -19.72 2.32 7.77
N TYR A 105 -20.10 2.95 6.67
CA TYR A 105 -20.71 2.27 5.51
C TYR A 105 -20.08 2.78 4.22
N ALA A 106 -19.87 1.86 3.27
CA ALA A 106 -19.46 2.19 1.91
C ALA A 106 -20.42 1.53 0.91
N LYS A 107 -20.72 2.23 -0.19
CA LYS A 107 -21.49 1.68 -1.31
C LYS A 107 -20.63 1.72 -2.55
N VAL A 108 -20.36 0.54 -3.12
CA VAL A 108 -19.37 0.36 -4.19
C VAL A 108 -19.86 -0.59 -5.27
N ASN A 109 -19.23 -0.53 -6.43
CA ASN A 109 -19.42 -1.55 -7.46
C ASN A 109 -18.86 -2.89 -6.95
N GLY A 110 -19.66 -3.95 -6.99
CA GLY A 110 -19.25 -5.28 -6.56
C GLY A 110 -18.05 -5.83 -7.31
N ASP A 111 -17.79 -5.42 -8.55
CA ASP A 111 -16.59 -5.81 -9.29
C ASP A 111 -15.27 -5.31 -8.67
N PHE A 112 -15.34 -4.36 -7.75
CA PHE A 112 -14.17 -3.85 -7.01
C PHE A 112 -13.84 -4.69 -5.77
N LEU A 113 -14.79 -5.50 -5.31
CA LEU A 113 -14.68 -6.32 -4.11
C LEU A 113 -14.02 -7.67 -4.41
N VAL A 114 -13.36 -8.20 -3.39
CA VAL A 114 -12.97 -9.61 -3.31
C VAL A 114 -13.53 -10.18 -2.01
N LYS A 115 -13.88 -11.48 -2.01
CA LYS A 115 -14.22 -12.17 -0.77
C LYS A 115 -13.01 -12.24 0.14
N LYS A 116 -13.21 -11.93 1.40
CA LYS A 116 -12.16 -12.07 2.41
C LYS A 116 -11.88 -13.59 2.61
N PRO A 117 -10.61 -14.03 2.53
CA PRO A 117 -10.26 -15.40 2.91
C PRO A 117 -10.72 -15.73 4.33
N GLU A 118 -11.24 -16.93 4.55
CA GLU A 118 -11.78 -17.36 5.85
C GLU A 118 -10.72 -17.36 6.97
N ASN A 119 -9.46 -17.60 6.62
CA ASN A 119 -8.32 -17.61 7.53
C ASN A 119 -7.75 -16.22 7.87
N LEU A 120 -8.39 -15.15 7.42
CA LEU A 120 -8.05 -13.76 7.76
C LEU A 120 -9.20 -13.09 8.52
N SER A 121 -8.89 -12.37 9.59
CA SER A 121 -9.84 -11.44 10.18
C SER A 121 -9.94 -10.15 9.36
N SER A 122 -11.05 -9.39 9.50
CA SER A 122 -11.19 -8.05 8.92
C SER A 122 -10.04 -7.12 9.35
N LYS A 123 -9.60 -7.22 10.61
CA LYS A 123 -8.44 -6.50 11.15
C LYS A 123 -7.17 -6.85 10.39
N GLN A 124 -6.85 -8.13 10.25
CA GLN A 124 -5.66 -8.61 9.53
C GLN A 124 -5.69 -8.21 8.05
N ALA A 125 -6.86 -8.29 7.41
CA ALA A 125 -7.03 -7.83 6.04
C ALA A 125 -6.65 -6.36 5.90
N MET A 126 -6.99 -5.47 6.85
CA MET A 126 -6.64 -4.06 6.78
C MET A 126 -5.26 -3.71 7.37
N ILE A 127 -4.69 -4.54 8.23
CA ILE A 127 -3.25 -4.47 8.53
C ILE A 127 -2.45 -4.60 7.23
N MET A 128 -2.84 -5.51 6.35
CA MET A 128 -2.28 -5.61 5.00
C MET A 128 -2.74 -4.43 4.11
N GLY A 129 -4.03 -4.32 3.87
CA GLY A 129 -4.64 -3.26 3.04
C GLY A 129 -3.98 -3.12 1.67
N THR A 130 -4.05 -1.92 1.13
CA THR A 130 -3.41 -1.55 -0.16
C THR A 130 -1.88 -1.71 -0.11
N ALA A 131 -1.27 -1.44 1.04
CA ALA A 131 0.18 -1.57 1.19
C ALA A 131 0.64 -3.03 1.10
N GLY A 132 -0.07 -3.95 1.75
CA GLY A 132 0.22 -5.38 1.69
C GLY A 132 0.00 -5.97 0.30
N LEU A 133 -1.12 -5.63 -0.36
CA LEU A 133 -1.35 -5.99 -1.75
C LEU A 133 -0.19 -5.54 -2.64
N THR A 134 0.26 -4.28 -2.48
CA THR A 134 1.35 -3.72 -3.28
C THR A 134 2.67 -4.43 -2.99
N ALA A 135 2.98 -4.70 -1.73
CA ALA A 135 4.19 -5.42 -1.32
C ALA A 135 4.25 -6.84 -1.90
N LEU A 136 3.13 -7.57 -1.87
CA LEU A 136 3.02 -8.90 -2.47
C LEU A 136 3.21 -8.85 -3.99
N LEU A 137 2.57 -7.90 -4.68
CA LEU A 137 2.75 -7.72 -6.12
C LEU A 137 4.21 -7.43 -6.49
N CYS A 138 4.90 -6.59 -5.71
CA CYS A 138 6.34 -6.32 -5.88
C CYS A 138 7.18 -7.58 -5.64
N SER A 139 6.91 -8.30 -4.56
CA SER A 139 7.66 -9.50 -4.19
C SER A 139 7.51 -10.63 -5.20
N PHE A 140 6.30 -10.84 -5.74
CA PHE A 140 6.07 -11.78 -6.82
C PHE A 140 6.72 -11.34 -8.15
N ALA A 141 6.81 -10.03 -8.43
CA ALA A 141 7.55 -9.55 -9.60
C ALA A 141 9.05 -9.91 -9.48
N ILE A 142 9.64 -9.79 -8.29
CA ILE A 142 11.04 -10.21 -8.06
C ILE A 142 11.17 -11.73 -8.18
N LYS A 143 10.27 -12.50 -7.57
CA LYS A 143 10.29 -13.98 -7.64
C LYS A 143 10.16 -14.49 -9.07
N ALA A 144 9.42 -13.80 -9.94
CA ALA A 144 9.27 -14.14 -11.35
C ALA A 144 10.61 -14.12 -12.13
N ARG A 145 11.66 -13.45 -11.60
CA ARG A 145 13.01 -13.53 -12.17
C ARG A 145 13.52 -14.97 -12.21
N GLU A 146 13.27 -15.76 -11.18
CA GLU A 146 13.71 -17.15 -11.11
C GLU A 146 13.11 -18.00 -12.25
N GLU A 147 11.85 -17.76 -12.58
CA GLU A 147 11.17 -18.41 -13.71
C GLU A 147 11.72 -17.94 -15.06
N LEU A 148 11.89 -16.62 -15.22
CA LEU A 148 12.41 -16.01 -16.45
C LEU A 148 13.86 -16.45 -16.77
N LEU A 149 14.64 -16.79 -15.74
CA LEU A 149 16.04 -17.21 -15.87
C LEU A 149 16.24 -18.70 -15.58
N LEU A 150 15.22 -19.53 -15.88
CA LEU A 150 15.31 -21.00 -15.82
C LEU A 150 15.80 -21.55 -14.46
N GLY A 151 15.43 -20.88 -13.37
CA GLY A 151 15.73 -21.33 -12.02
C GLY A 151 16.97 -20.69 -11.36
N GLU A 152 17.59 -19.68 -12.01
CA GLU A 152 18.63 -18.90 -11.34
C GLU A 152 18.04 -18.19 -10.11
N LYS A 153 18.59 -18.50 -8.93
CA LYS A 153 18.05 -18.03 -7.66
C LYS A 153 18.25 -16.54 -7.45
N VAL A 154 17.21 -15.89 -6.93
CA VAL A 154 17.32 -14.58 -6.32
C VAL A 154 17.96 -14.76 -4.95
N LYS A 155 18.91 -13.90 -4.60
CA LYS A 155 19.57 -13.94 -3.30
C LYS A 155 19.53 -12.60 -2.59
N ASP A 156 20.14 -11.59 -3.16
CA ASP A 156 20.29 -10.27 -2.53
C ASP A 156 19.21 -9.31 -3.03
N VAL A 157 18.35 -8.86 -2.14
CA VAL A 157 17.23 -7.97 -2.46
C VAL A 157 17.30 -6.69 -1.64
N LEU A 158 17.08 -5.55 -2.31
CA LEU A 158 16.98 -4.23 -1.69
C LEU A 158 15.51 -3.81 -1.52
N VAL A 159 15.17 -3.24 -0.38
CA VAL A 159 13.86 -2.60 -0.15
C VAL A 159 14.08 -1.15 0.26
N THR A 160 13.63 -0.20 -0.56
CA THR A 160 13.70 1.23 -0.23
C THR A 160 12.45 1.69 0.52
N GLY A 161 12.57 2.72 1.35
CA GLY A 161 11.48 3.15 2.22
C GLY A 161 10.99 2.04 3.16
N ALA A 162 11.91 1.17 3.60
CA ALA A 162 11.64 -0.07 4.29
C ALA A 162 10.84 0.10 5.60
N SER A 163 10.93 1.23 6.27
CA SER A 163 10.14 1.51 7.49
C SER A 163 8.72 2.00 7.24
N GLY A 164 8.33 2.18 5.97
CA GLY A 164 6.96 2.54 5.58
C GLY A 164 6.04 1.33 5.43
N GLY A 165 4.75 1.59 5.16
CA GLY A 165 3.73 0.54 5.10
C GLY A 165 4.00 -0.55 4.06
N VAL A 166 4.36 -0.20 2.82
CA VAL A 166 4.70 -1.18 1.77
C VAL A 166 6.05 -1.82 2.06
N GLY A 167 7.05 -0.99 2.42
CA GLY A 167 8.42 -1.46 2.60
C GLY A 167 8.58 -2.49 3.70
N SER A 168 7.97 -2.28 4.88
CA SER A 168 8.07 -3.23 6.00
C SER A 168 7.43 -4.58 5.68
N ILE A 169 6.28 -4.57 5.02
CA ILE A 169 5.62 -5.79 4.57
C ILE A 169 6.46 -6.49 3.49
N ALA A 170 7.05 -5.75 2.56
CA ALA A 170 7.94 -6.32 1.53
C ALA A 170 9.17 -6.98 2.15
N VAL A 171 9.80 -6.37 3.18
CA VAL A 171 10.91 -6.97 3.93
C VAL A 171 10.51 -8.32 4.49
N MET A 172 9.36 -8.41 5.16
CA MET A 172 8.86 -9.66 5.74
C MET A 172 8.63 -10.74 4.68
N ILE A 173 7.93 -10.40 3.59
CA ILE A 173 7.62 -11.36 2.52
C ILE A 173 8.90 -11.88 1.84
N LEU A 174 9.82 -10.99 1.47
CA LEU A 174 11.04 -11.35 0.77
C LEU A 174 11.98 -12.20 1.65
N SER A 175 12.04 -11.88 2.95
CA SER A 175 12.74 -12.71 3.93
C SER A 175 12.10 -14.11 4.05
N LYS A 176 10.76 -14.19 4.04
CA LYS A 176 10.03 -15.47 4.06
C LYS A 176 10.26 -16.28 2.78
N PHE A 177 10.54 -15.64 1.64
CA PHE A 177 10.98 -16.31 0.41
C PHE A 177 12.42 -16.82 0.48
N GLY A 178 13.17 -16.51 1.56
CA GLY A 178 14.54 -16.95 1.78
C GLY A 178 15.59 -16.03 1.18
N TYR A 179 15.23 -14.79 0.82
CA TYR A 179 16.18 -13.83 0.26
C TYR A 179 16.92 -13.05 1.36
N ASP A 180 18.15 -12.65 1.08
CA ASP A 180 18.97 -11.77 1.91
C ASP A 180 18.52 -10.32 1.70
N VAL A 181 17.64 -9.83 2.60
CA VAL A 181 17.00 -8.52 2.45
C VAL A 181 17.85 -7.41 3.07
N THR A 182 18.22 -6.42 2.27
CA THR A 182 18.79 -5.15 2.72
C THR A 182 17.69 -4.08 2.76
N ALA A 183 17.40 -3.55 3.94
CA ALA A 183 16.38 -2.54 4.17
C ALA A 183 16.99 -1.13 4.19
N VAL A 184 16.49 -0.22 3.34
CA VAL A 184 16.92 1.18 3.28
C VAL A 184 15.93 2.04 4.02
N THR A 185 16.39 2.78 5.05
CA THR A 185 15.55 3.70 5.83
C THR A 185 16.32 4.96 6.21
N GLY A 186 15.62 6.08 6.35
CA GLY A 186 16.17 7.31 6.95
C GLY A 186 16.02 7.35 8.48
N LYS A 187 15.44 6.30 9.09
CA LYS A 187 15.09 6.27 10.52
C LYS A 187 15.89 5.18 11.24
N LYS A 188 17.01 5.57 11.86
CA LYS A 188 17.84 4.64 12.63
C LYS A 188 17.07 3.92 13.76
N SER A 189 16.09 4.58 14.36
CA SER A 189 15.22 4.00 15.39
C SER A 189 14.39 2.79 14.95
N ASN A 190 14.27 2.53 13.64
CA ASN A 190 13.53 1.39 13.11
C ASN A 190 14.44 0.20 12.78
N GLU A 191 15.74 0.26 13.08
CA GLU A 191 16.69 -0.81 12.72
C GLU A 191 16.32 -2.14 13.36
N ASP A 192 16.05 -2.16 14.67
CA ASP A 192 15.71 -3.37 15.41
C ASP A 192 14.39 -3.97 14.90
N TYR A 193 13.38 -3.14 14.68
CA TYR A 193 12.12 -3.57 14.08
C TYR A 193 12.32 -4.19 12.68
N LEU A 194 13.10 -3.54 11.81
CA LEU A 194 13.35 -4.07 10.46
C LEU A 194 14.09 -5.41 10.51
N LYS A 195 15.02 -5.58 11.46
CA LYS A 195 15.69 -6.86 11.68
C LYS A 195 14.74 -7.93 12.22
N SER A 196 13.84 -7.60 13.16
CA SER A 196 12.86 -8.53 13.72
C SER A 196 11.88 -9.09 12.67
N ILE A 197 11.54 -8.29 11.66
CA ILE A 197 10.69 -8.71 10.54
C ILE A 197 11.45 -9.32 9.36
N GLY A 198 12.78 -9.52 9.47
CA GLY A 198 13.57 -10.32 8.55
C GLY A 198 14.59 -9.56 7.70
N ALA A 199 14.86 -8.28 7.93
CA ALA A 199 15.98 -7.62 7.26
C ALA A 199 17.31 -8.18 7.76
N LYS A 200 18.15 -8.68 6.85
CA LYS A 200 19.51 -9.11 7.15
C LYS A 200 20.44 -7.93 7.41
N THR A 201 20.24 -6.86 6.67
CA THR A 201 21.03 -5.62 6.75
C THR A 201 20.12 -4.41 6.72
N VAL A 202 20.44 -3.40 7.51
CA VAL A 202 19.75 -2.09 7.48
C VAL A 202 20.77 -1.03 7.14
N VAL A 203 20.44 -0.19 6.14
CA VAL A 203 21.33 0.88 5.65
C VAL A 203 20.60 2.22 5.62
N ASN A 204 21.37 3.30 5.82
CA ASN A 204 20.83 4.65 5.75
C ASN A 204 20.50 5.04 4.31
N LYS A 205 19.35 5.71 4.09
CA LYS A 205 18.93 6.24 2.79
C LYS A 205 19.98 7.18 2.15
N ASP A 206 20.78 7.87 2.96
CA ASP A 206 21.79 8.83 2.50
C ASP A 206 22.85 8.16 1.61
N ASN A 207 23.03 6.84 1.74
CA ASN A 207 23.90 6.06 0.84
C ASN A 207 23.38 6.02 -0.59
N PHE A 208 22.09 6.27 -0.80
CA PHE A 208 21.39 6.23 -2.08
C PHE A 208 20.92 7.62 -2.54
N ASP A 209 20.87 8.61 -1.66
CA ASP A 209 20.38 9.97 -1.95
C ASP A 209 21.52 10.86 -2.48
N LYS A 210 22.16 10.40 -3.52
CA LYS A 210 23.28 11.08 -4.23
C LYS A 210 23.04 11.03 -5.75
N ASP A 211 23.79 11.81 -6.51
CA ASP A 211 23.69 11.77 -7.96
C ASP A 211 24.09 10.39 -8.50
N PRO A 212 23.23 9.74 -9.29
CA PRO A 212 23.45 8.38 -9.73
C PRO A 212 24.54 8.30 -10.78
N ARG A 213 25.35 7.24 -10.72
CA ARG A 213 26.25 6.86 -11.81
C ARG A 213 25.46 6.15 -12.91
N PRO A 214 25.93 6.18 -14.16
CA PRO A 214 25.33 5.40 -15.23
C PRO A 214 25.26 3.89 -14.93
N LEU A 215 26.31 3.37 -14.28
CA LEU A 215 26.40 2.03 -13.69
C LEU A 215 27.26 2.10 -12.42
N ASP A 216 26.94 1.26 -11.45
CA ASP A 216 27.72 1.08 -10.23
C ASP A 216 27.94 -0.45 -10.01
N LYS A 217 28.61 -0.85 -8.91
CA LYS A 217 28.78 -2.26 -8.57
C LYS A 217 27.43 -2.96 -8.49
N GLY A 218 27.27 -4.09 -9.19
CA GLY A 218 26.06 -4.93 -9.10
C GLY A 218 25.97 -5.59 -7.74
N LEU A 219 24.92 -5.27 -6.98
CA LEU A 219 24.71 -5.72 -5.61
C LEU A 219 23.38 -6.48 -5.45
N TRP A 220 22.35 -6.15 -6.23
CA TRP A 220 20.99 -6.60 -6.01
C TRP A 220 20.48 -7.43 -7.18
N ASP A 221 19.91 -8.60 -6.89
CA ASP A 221 19.16 -9.41 -7.87
C ASP A 221 17.75 -8.88 -8.05
N GLY A 222 17.19 -8.25 -6.99
CA GLY A 222 15.88 -7.64 -6.97
C GLY A 222 15.82 -6.39 -6.11
N VAL A 223 14.93 -5.47 -6.48
CA VAL A 223 14.67 -4.25 -5.71
C VAL A 223 13.18 -4.02 -5.60
N VAL A 224 12.68 -3.72 -4.39
CA VAL A 224 11.37 -3.10 -4.20
C VAL A 224 11.58 -1.63 -3.89
N ASP A 225 11.12 -0.75 -4.80
CA ASP A 225 11.23 0.68 -4.60
C ASP A 225 9.88 1.33 -4.31
N THR A 226 9.83 2.00 -3.14
CA THR A 226 8.64 2.72 -2.67
C THR A 226 8.81 4.23 -2.67
N VAL A 227 9.97 4.74 -3.05
CA VAL A 227 10.31 6.16 -2.84
C VAL A 227 10.63 6.95 -4.11
N GLY A 228 11.09 6.30 -5.17
CA GLY A 228 11.42 6.98 -6.43
C GLY A 228 12.69 7.82 -6.39
N GLY A 229 12.80 8.78 -7.30
CA GLY A 229 13.86 9.79 -7.34
C GLY A 229 15.27 9.23 -7.49
N LYS A 230 16.23 9.90 -6.82
CA LYS A 230 17.65 9.51 -6.81
C LYS A 230 17.87 8.12 -6.22
N ILE A 231 17.06 7.72 -5.22
CA ILE A 231 17.16 6.42 -4.57
C ILE A 231 16.86 5.31 -5.57
N LEU A 232 15.78 5.44 -6.35
CA LEU A 232 15.46 4.50 -7.43
C LEU A 232 16.54 4.46 -8.50
N ALA A 233 17.07 5.62 -8.91
CA ALA A 233 18.13 5.71 -9.92
C ALA A 233 19.43 5.00 -9.48
N ASN A 234 19.85 5.19 -8.22
CA ASN A 234 21.00 4.48 -7.65
C ASN A 234 20.74 2.98 -7.50
N SER A 235 19.51 2.59 -7.12
CA SER A 235 19.12 1.18 -7.03
C SER A 235 19.21 0.48 -8.39
N LEU A 236 18.76 1.15 -9.48
CA LEU A 236 18.89 0.66 -10.85
C LEU A 236 20.37 0.49 -11.26
N ALA A 237 21.22 1.48 -10.96
CA ALA A 237 22.65 1.43 -11.28
C ALA A 237 23.38 0.31 -10.53
N GLN A 238 22.88 -0.12 -9.36
CA GLN A 238 23.44 -1.17 -8.52
C GLN A 238 22.75 -2.54 -8.71
N THR A 239 21.80 -2.65 -9.62
CA THR A 239 21.14 -3.94 -9.92
C THR A 239 22.05 -4.79 -10.80
N ARG A 240 22.14 -6.10 -10.48
CA ARG A 240 22.91 -7.11 -11.20
C ARG A 240 22.27 -7.44 -12.55
N ASP A 241 22.99 -8.23 -13.33
CA ASP A 241 22.52 -8.72 -14.62
C ASP A 241 21.16 -9.42 -14.50
N ASN A 242 20.25 -9.04 -15.39
CA ASN A 242 18.87 -9.53 -15.43
C ASN A 242 18.04 -9.28 -14.16
N GLY A 243 18.49 -8.42 -13.25
CA GLY A 243 17.75 -8.09 -12.03
C GLY A 243 16.43 -7.36 -12.32
N ILE A 244 15.52 -7.44 -11.37
CA ILE A 244 14.19 -6.80 -11.44
C ILE A 244 14.06 -5.72 -10.38
N VAL A 245 13.67 -4.51 -10.80
CA VAL A 245 13.34 -3.38 -9.93
C VAL A 245 11.84 -3.15 -10.01
N ALA A 246 11.11 -3.55 -8.96
CA ALA A 246 9.67 -3.36 -8.81
C ALA A 246 9.41 -1.98 -8.17
N ALA A 247 9.00 -1.00 -8.97
CA ALA A 247 8.73 0.37 -8.52
C ALA A 247 7.24 0.59 -8.29
N CYS A 248 6.86 1.03 -7.08
CA CYS A 248 5.46 1.22 -6.69
C CYS A 248 5.17 2.55 -6.00
N GLY A 249 6.19 3.39 -5.74
CA GLY A 249 6.00 4.63 -5.00
C GLY A 249 6.89 5.77 -5.46
N ASN A 250 6.59 6.97 -4.96
CA ASN A 250 7.26 8.22 -5.29
C ASN A 250 7.36 9.16 -4.07
N ALA A 251 7.51 8.58 -2.87
CA ALA A 251 7.49 9.35 -1.64
C ALA A 251 8.65 10.37 -1.52
N SER A 252 9.77 10.14 -2.23
CA SER A 252 10.89 11.08 -2.31
C SER A 252 10.75 12.02 -3.52
N ASP A 253 10.59 11.44 -4.72
CA ASP A 253 10.39 12.20 -5.95
C ASP A 253 9.69 11.34 -7.02
N TYR A 254 8.90 11.97 -7.90
CA TYR A 254 8.29 11.31 -9.05
C TYR A 254 9.20 11.30 -10.29
N LYS A 255 10.25 12.11 -10.31
CA LYS A 255 11.21 12.17 -11.41
C LYS A 255 12.25 11.06 -11.29
N LEU A 256 12.58 10.42 -12.40
CA LEU A 256 13.63 9.41 -12.48
C LEU A 256 14.73 9.88 -13.43
N ASN A 257 15.84 10.35 -12.90
CA ASN A 257 17.02 10.72 -13.66
C ASN A 257 17.97 9.52 -13.68
N THR A 258 17.98 8.76 -14.76
CA THR A 258 18.84 7.60 -14.99
C THR A 258 19.32 7.57 -16.43
N THR A 259 20.16 6.60 -16.77
CA THR A 259 20.63 6.34 -18.13
C THR A 259 20.08 5.02 -18.64
N VAL A 260 20.27 4.72 -19.93
CA VAL A 260 19.89 3.43 -20.50
C VAL A 260 20.87 2.30 -20.12
N MET A 261 22.00 2.61 -19.49
CA MET A 261 23.09 1.66 -19.25
C MET A 261 22.67 0.44 -18.39
N PRO A 262 21.89 0.56 -17.29
CA PRO A 262 21.42 -0.61 -16.54
C PRO A 262 20.58 -1.56 -17.41
N PHE A 263 19.82 -1.01 -18.36
CA PHE A 263 18.91 -1.78 -19.19
C PHE A 263 19.64 -2.51 -20.33
N ILE A 264 20.53 -1.83 -21.05
CA ILE A 264 21.18 -2.41 -22.24
C ILE A 264 22.43 -3.23 -21.90
N ILE A 265 23.15 -2.92 -20.82
CA ILE A 265 24.37 -3.64 -20.43
C ILE A 265 24.08 -4.81 -19.50
N ARG A 266 23.12 -4.65 -18.58
CA ARG A 266 22.78 -5.68 -17.58
C ARG A 266 21.40 -6.29 -17.75
N GLY A 267 20.63 -5.88 -18.76
CA GLY A 267 19.28 -6.41 -18.96
C GLY A 267 18.34 -6.17 -17.77
N VAL A 268 18.61 -5.14 -16.95
CA VAL A 268 17.77 -4.80 -15.79
C VAL A 268 16.36 -4.47 -16.25
N LYS A 269 15.36 -4.96 -15.52
CA LYS A 269 13.95 -4.71 -15.79
C LYS A 269 13.40 -3.75 -14.74
N LEU A 270 12.99 -2.55 -15.17
CA LEU A 270 12.19 -1.65 -14.33
C LEU A 270 10.71 -1.99 -14.53
N TRP A 271 10.10 -2.57 -13.50
CA TRP A 271 8.72 -3.03 -13.54
C TRP A 271 7.83 -2.16 -12.66
N GLY A 272 6.96 -1.35 -13.27
CA GLY A 272 5.97 -0.54 -12.57
C GLY A 272 4.87 -1.41 -11.96
N ILE A 273 4.64 -1.28 -10.67
CA ILE A 273 3.60 -2.02 -9.94
C ILE A 273 2.41 -1.11 -9.67
N ASN A 274 1.35 -1.31 -10.44
CA ASN A 274 0.08 -0.60 -10.26
C ASN A 274 -0.93 -1.49 -9.51
N SER A 275 -1.06 -1.27 -8.21
CA SER A 275 -2.04 -1.97 -7.37
C SER A 275 -3.45 -1.40 -7.48
N VAL A 276 -3.62 -0.17 -8.04
CA VAL A 276 -4.93 0.48 -8.16
C VAL A 276 -5.85 -0.29 -9.12
N THR A 277 -5.30 -0.70 -10.27
CA THR A 277 -6.04 -1.38 -11.35
C THR A 277 -5.62 -2.84 -11.54
N ALA A 278 -4.97 -3.44 -10.52
CA ALA A 278 -4.73 -4.88 -10.53
C ALA A 278 -6.06 -5.64 -10.68
N SER A 279 -6.12 -6.62 -11.60
CA SER A 279 -7.36 -7.36 -11.86
C SER A 279 -7.86 -8.10 -10.62
N THR A 280 -9.16 -8.34 -10.53
CA THR A 280 -9.80 -9.10 -9.45
C THR A 280 -9.13 -10.46 -9.25
N LYS A 281 -8.85 -11.19 -10.33
CA LYS A 281 -8.12 -12.48 -10.28
C LYS A 281 -6.74 -12.36 -9.63
N ARG A 282 -5.97 -11.28 -9.91
CA ARG A 282 -4.67 -11.04 -9.24
C ARG A 282 -4.86 -10.71 -7.77
N ARG A 283 -5.90 -9.96 -7.42
CA ARG A 283 -6.22 -9.64 -6.00
C ARG A 283 -6.58 -10.90 -5.24
N GLU A 284 -7.47 -11.73 -5.76
CA GLU A 284 -7.87 -13.01 -5.15
C GLU A 284 -6.66 -13.90 -4.92
N PHE A 285 -5.79 -14.05 -5.92
CA PHE A 285 -4.54 -14.79 -5.77
C PHE A 285 -3.67 -14.23 -4.62
N VAL A 286 -3.44 -12.92 -4.62
CA VAL A 286 -2.62 -12.27 -3.58
C VAL A 286 -3.23 -12.42 -2.19
N TRP A 287 -4.54 -12.22 -2.04
CA TRP A 287 -5.21 -12.33 -0.75
C TRP A 287 -5.17 -13.77 -0.19
N ASN A 288 -5.25 -14.78 -1.04
CA ASN A 288 -5.11 -16.19 -0.64
C ASN A 288 -3.68 -16.52 -0.19
N GLU A 289 -2.66 -15.82 -0.68
CA GLU A 289 -1.27 -16.04 -0.30
C GLU A 289 -0.86 -15.34 1.01
N VAL A 290 -1.65 -14.38 1.51
CA VAL A 290 -1.28 -13.56 2.69
C VAL A 290 -0.89 -14.42 3.88
N SER A 291 -1.72 -15.39 4.27
CA SER A 291 -1.48 -16.24 5.44
C SER A 291 -0.27 -17.17 5.30
N ASN A 292 0.19 -17.42 4.07
CA ASN A 292 1.34 -18.26 3.81
C ASN A 292 2.67 -17.52 4.04
N VAL A 293 2.64 -16.18 3.96
CA VAL A 293 3.86 -15.37 3.89
C VAL A 293 3.95 -14.27 4.96
N ILE A 294 2.89 -14.02 5.71
CA ILE A 294 2.83 -12.96 6.72
C ILE A 294 2.82 -13.56 8.13
N ASP A 295 3.73 -13.07 8.96
CA ASP A 295 3.73 -13.26 10.40
C ASP A 295 3.00 -12.04 11.04
N PHE A 296 1.71 -12.23 11.33
CA PHE A 296 0.89 -11.16 11.89
C PHE A 296 1.30 -10.75 13.30
N GLU A 297 1.85 -11.65 14.11
CA GLU A 297 2.30 -11.32 15.47
C GLU A 297 3.40 -10.26 15.42
N LYS A 298 4.42 -10.48 14.57
CA LYS A 298 5.50 -9.51 14.38
C LYS A 298 5.04 -8.22 13.69
N LEU A 299 4.12 -8.33 12.73
CA LEU A 299 3.64 -7.16 12.02
C LEU A 299 2.81 -6.24 12.93
N GLU A 300 2.01 -6.82 13.83
CA GLU A 300 1.16 -6.08 14.76
C GLU A 300 1.95 -5.20 15.73
N GLU A 301 3.21 -5.50 16.04
CA GLU A 301 4.08 -4.65 16.87
C GLU A 301 4.24 -3.22 16.30
N SER A 302 4.12 -3.07 14.99
CA SER A 302 4.25 -1.77 14.30
C SER A 302 2.90 -1.10 13.98
N ILE A 303 1.77 -1.72 14.36
CA ILE A 303 0.44 -1.24 14.03
C ILE A 303 -0.09 -0.29 15.10
N LYS A 304 -0.59 0.86 14.66
CA LYS A 304 -1.30 1.82 15.51
C LYS A 304 -2.76 1.85 15.09
N THR A 305 -3.67 1.49 16.01
CA THR A 305 -5.11 1.56 15.76
C THR A 305 -5.65 2.92 16.16
N ILE A 306 -6.24 3.63 15.21
CA ILE A 306 -6.80 4.97 15.33
C ILE A 306 -8.27 5.00 14.93
N GLY A 307 -9.01 6.00 15.37
CA GLY A 307 -10.36 6.29 14.91
C GLY A 307 -10.38 7.34 13.78
N LEU A 308 -11.59 7.63 13.27
CA LEU A 308 -11.77 8.59 12.17
C LEU A 308 -11.27 10.01 12.52
N ASN A 309 -11.47 10.47 13.75
CA ASN A 309 -11.04 11.80 14.17
C ASN A 309 -9.51 11.95 14.18
N GLU A 310 -8.80 10.90 14.59
CA GLU A 310 -7.34 10.91 14.70
C GLU A 310 -6.66 10.99 13.32
N LEU A 311 -7.37 10.63 12.23
CA LEU A 311 -6.87 10.80 10.85
C LEU A 311 -6.49 12.24 10.54
N ILE A 312 -7.26 13.21 11.07
CA ILE A 312 -7.06 14.65 10.86
C ILE A 312 -5.73 15.13 11.45
N ASP A 313 -5.24 14.48 12.50
CA ASP A 313 -3.99 14.84 13.16
C ASP A 313 -2.77 14.11 12.57
N ILE A 314 -2.98 12.94 11.96
CA ILE A 314 -1.88 12.03 11.58
C ILE A 314 -1.47 12.19 10.11
N TYR A 315 -2.40 12.54 9.19
CA TYR A 315 -2.10 12.58 7.76
C TYR A 315 -0.90 13.50 7.43
N SER A 316 -0.79 14.65 8.10
CA SER A 316 0.28 15.61 7.86
C SER A 316 1.66 15.09 8.31
N LYS A 317 1.71 14.32 9.40
CA LYS A 317 2.92 13.66 9.88
C LYS A 317 3.39 12.60 8.89
N MET A 318 2.45 11.88 8.26
CA MET A 318 2.78 10.90 7.22
C MET A 318 3.41 11.58 6.00
N LEU A 319 2.87 12.70 5.54
CA LEU A 319 3.43 13.46 4.41
C LEU A 319 4.84 14.01 4.70
N LYS A 320 5.12 14.37 5.96
CA LYS A 320 6.45 14.81 6.39
C LYS A 320 7.43 13.64 6.61
N GLY A 321 6.98 12.39 6.42
CA GLY A 321 7.80 11.21 6.68
C GLY A 321 8.07 10.95 8.16
N GLU A 322 7.28 11.51 9.08
CA GLU A 322 7.45 11.37 10.53
C GLU A 322 6.82 10.09 11.08
N THR A 323 6.07 9.35 10.26
CA THR A 323 5.39 8.11 10.65
C THR A 323 6.21 6.88 10.26
N SER A 324 6.01 5.76 10.96
CA SER A 324 6.52 4.43 10.63
C SER A 324 5.48 3.36 10.90
N GLY A 325 5.63 2.20 10.27
CA GLY A 325 4.66 1.10 10.36
C GLY A 325 3.34 1.42 9.65
N ARG A 326 2.24 0.94 10.22
CA ARG A 326 0.89 1.06 9.65
C ARG A 326 -0.07 1.72 10.64
N TYR A 327 -1.04 2.45 10.11
CA TYR A 327 -2.17 3.01 10.87
C TYR A 327 -3.45 2.31 10.42
N LEU A 328 -3.93 1.40 11.27
CA LEU A 328 -5.23 0.76 11.11
C LEU A 328 -6.31 1.72 11.57
N VAL A 329 -7.35 1.91 10.78
CA VAL A 329 -8.48 2.79 11.11
C VAL A 329 -9.67 1.93 11.52
N ASP A 330 -9.99 1.95 12.79
CA ASP A 330 -11.25 1.41 13.30
C ASP A 330 -12.33 2.48 13.13
N VAL A 331 -13.20 2.31 12.16
CA VAL A 331 -14.23 3.30 11.84
C VAL A 331 -15.37 3.36 12.88
N ASN A 332 -15.35 2.43 13.84
CA ASN A 332 -16.35 2.34 14.91
C ASN A 332 -15.82 2.86 16.27
N LYS A 333 -14.54 3.23 16.33
CA LYS A 333 -13.90 3.81 17.51
C LYS A 333 -14.32 5.26 17.76
#